data_c5ae2564adad89226789a4498fd7952a
#
_entry.id   c5ae2564adad89226789a4498fd7952a
#
_cell.length_a   1.000
_cell.length_b   1.000
_cell.length_c   1.000
_cell.angle_alpha   90.00
_cell.angle_beta   90.00
_cell.angle_gamma   90.00
#
_symmetry.space_group_name_H-M   'P 1'
#
loop_
_entity.id
_entity.type
_entity.pdbx_description
1 polymer ?
#
loop_
_entity_poly.entity_id
_entity_poly.type
_entity_poly.pdbx_seq_one_letter_code
_entity_poly.pdbx_strand_id
1 'polypeptide(L)'
;MKKPKLPNQKKAYKDLGKRLNAYTRKIISIYETLAKESAKIATSTDFDGDGEFSFDDYPRTEKKVNALLDYYSNNMQALVYNGISDEWKNSNTLQDLLAKRVIGTFTRKIADAKQKAYFEHNNAAKKAFIERKIKGLGLSERIWNQRADVKEALEKSLSVGIEKGMSAVKLSKKVSKYLNDYPSLAKDYKKKYGKAITIQNCEYRSVRLARNEINMAYRSAEQERWARMDYIKGKEIKTTNNPSHKHDMCDLLAGIYPSYFTWVGWHVNCMCYAIPVIMSEKEYWSGKQPNNAMPKNFTNWVNDNKDKVKQSSYFTQYAKVEKTQKKKTVRIPSVSNETKAQLTKSINEWATENLKEVQINEKETAKRLYLFLGEKEIIMNKKFLTETYSKNINNSHLPDTIQVALNIKDWLPNGKFVRKEQGKHHDCFFNVYQAEYKGKKIEFKTKLTDGEILYTMRLLK
;
A
#
# COMPACT_ATOMS: atom_id res chain seq x y z
N MET A 1 -36.58 13.73 -21.59
CA MET A 1 -35.40 12.87 -21.86
C MET A 1 -35.42 11.65 -20.93
N LYS A 2 -35.31 10.43 -21.48
CA LYS A 2 -35.26 9.22 -20.66
C LYS A 2 -33.88 9.17 -19.95
N LYS A 3 -33.87 9.04 -18.60
CA LYS A 3 -32.64 8.80 -17.85
C LYS A 3 -31.99 7.50 -18.33
N PRO A 4 -30.67 7.45 -18.49
CA PRO A 4 -29.99 6.21 -18.90
C PRO A 4 -30.27 5.12 -17.88
N LYS A 5 -30.63 3.92 -18.35
CA LYS A 5 -30.71 2.74 -17.48
C LYS A 5 -29.28 2.27 -17.15
N LEU A 6 -28.71 2.81 -16.07
CA LEU A 6 -27.36 2.52 -15.65
C LEU A 6 -27.17 1.05 -15.28
N PRO A 7 -25.94 0.50 -15.37
CA PRO A 7 -25.62 -0.81 -14.82
C PRO A 7 -25.95 -0.87 -13.32
N ASN A 8 -26.43 -2.03 -12.86
CA ASN A 8 -26.78 -2.19 -11.46
C ASN A 8 -25.53 -2.44 -10.60
N GLN A 9 -24.98 -1.37 -10.05
CA GLN A 9 -23.79 -1.41 -9.20
C GLN A 9 -23.99 -2.31 -7.96
N LYS A 10 -25.14 -2.23 -7.29
CA LYS A 10 -25.45 -3.09 -6.14
C LYS A 10 -25.36 -4.58 -6.49
N LYS A 11 -25.90 -4.97 -7.65
CA LYS A 11 -25.80 -6.34 -8.15
C LYS A 11 -24.35 -6.73 -8.45
N ALA A 12 -23.59 -5.85 -9.11
CA ALA A 12 -22.20 -6.09 -9.45
C ALA A 12 -21.33 -6.34 -8.20
N TYR A 13 -21.52 -5.55 -7.14
CA TYR A 13 -20.84 -5.76 -5.86
C TYR A 13 -21.32 -7.02 -5.12
N LYS A 14 -22.61 -7.40 -5.24
CA LYS A 14 -23.10 -8.69 -4.73
C LYS A 14 -22.42 -9.86 -5.44
N ASP A 15 -22.25 -9.77 -6.76
CA ASP A 15 -21.58 -10.80 -7.55
C ASP A 15 -20.07 -10.83 -7.29
N LEU A 16 -19.42 -9.68 -7.05
CA LEU A 16 -18.05 -9.60 -6.51
C LEU A 16 -17.94 -10.36 -5.18
N GLY A 17 -18.89 -10.16 -4.26
CA GLY A 17 -18.93 -10.90 -2.99
C GLY A 17 -18.99 -12.43 -3.17
N LYS A 18 -19.76 -12.92 -4.15
CA LYS A 18 -19.81 -14.37 -4.48
C LYS A 18 -18.45 -14.87 -5.01
N ARG A 19 -17.79 -14.10 -5.88
CA ARG A 19 -16.45 -14.45 -6.40
C ARG A 19 -15.40 -14.43 -5.29
N LEU A 20 -15.45 -13.44 -4.38
CA LEU A 20 -14.58 -13.42 -3.20
C LEU A 20 -14.77 -14.68 -2.31
N ASN A 21 -16.00 -15.17 -2.17
CA ASN A 21 -16.25 -16.42 -1.47
C ASN A 21 -15.69 -17.64 -2.23
N ALA A 22 -15.69 -17.62 -3.56
CA ALA A 22 -15.04 -18.67 -4.35
C ALA A 22 -13.51 -18.67 -4.17
N TYR A 23 -12.86 -17.51 -4.11
CA TYR A 23 -11.44 -17.42 -3.77
C TYR A 23 -11.16 -17.91 -2.35
N THR A 24 -12.04 -17.61 -1.39
CA THR A 24 -11.92 -18.14 -0.02
C THR A 24 -11.91 -19.67 -0.01
N ARG A 25 -12.84 -20.33 -0.73
CA ARG A 25 -12.86 -21.82 -0.81
C ARG A 25 -11.57 -22.39 -1.41
N LYS A 26 -10.98 -21.72 -2.42
CA LYS A 26 -9.68 -22.14 -2.97
C LYS A 26 -8.55 -22.06 -1.94
N ILE A 27 -8.56 -21.02 -1.08
CA ILE A 27 -7.57 -20.91 0.00
C ILE A 27 -7.75 -22.02 1.02
N ILE A 28 -8.99 -22.31 1.44
CA ILE A 28 -9.30 -23.43 2.33
C ILE A 28 -8.74 -24.74 1.76
N SER A 29 -8.93 -24.98 0.45
CA SER A 29 -8.39 -26.17 -0.22
C SER A 29 -6.85 -26.23 -0.20
N ILE A 30 -6.17 -25.07 -0.27
CA ILE A 30 -4.71 -25.03 -0.06
C ILE A 30 -4.35 -25.51 1.35
N TYR A 31 -5.06 -25.03 2.38
CA TYR A 31 -4.81 -25.43 3.76
C TYR A 31 -5.17 -26.90 4.04
N GLU A 32 -6.22 -27.44 3.41
CA GLU A 32 -6.55 -28.88 3.45
C GLU A 32 -5.40 -29.73 2.86
N THR A 33 -4.81 -29.27 1.76
CA THR A 33 -3.64 -29.92 1.16
C THR A 33 -2.43 -29.85 2.09
N LEU A 34 -2.17 -28.68 2.73
CA LEU A 34 -1.12 -28.54 3.73
C LEU A 34 -1.31 -29.52 4.90
N ALA A 35 -2.52 -29.63 5.43
CA ALA A 35 -2.85 -30.56 6.50
C ALA A 35 -2.62 -32.04 6.09
N LYS A 36 -3.01 -32.39 4.87
CA LYS A 36 -2.83 -33.75 4.34
C LYS A 36 -1.38 -34.11 4.15
N GLU A 37 -0.62 -33.26 3.49
CA GLU A 37 0.78 -33.56 3.17
C GLU A 37 1.68 -33.43 4.42
N SER A 38 1.44 -32.47 5.32
CA SER A 38 2.17 -32.38 6.59
C SER A 38 1.93 -33.63 7.48
N ALA A 39 0.70 -34.14 7.53
CA ALA A 39 0.39 -35.38 8.24
C ALA A 39 1.10 -36.60 7.66
N LYS A 40 1.25 -36.71 6.33
CA LYS A 40 2.04 -37.77 5.67
C LYS A 40 3.53 -37.66 6.03
N ILE A 41 4.05 -36.44 6.04
CA ILE A 41 5.45 -36.21 6.41
C ILE A 41 5.66 -36.62 7.86
N ALA A 42 4.82 -36.15 8.79
CA ALA A 42 4.97 -36.43 10.21
C ALA A 42 4.83 -37.92 10.53
N THR A 43 3.87 -38.63 9.92
CA THR A 43 3.68 -40.10 10.13
C THR A 43 4.77 -40.92 9.44
N SER A 44 5.62 -40.34 8.61
CA SER A 44 6.81 -41.01 8.04
C SER A 44 8.08 -40.83 8.88
N THR A 45 7.98 -40.13 9.99
CA THR A 45 9.06 -39.98 10.98
C THR A 45 8.89 -41.03 12.09
N ASP A 46 9.86 -41.16 12.93
CA ASP A 46 9.89 -41.99 14.13
C ASP A 46 9.33 -41.30 15.38
N PHE A 47 8.65 -40.15 15.20
CA PHE A 47 8.05 -39.41 16.30
C PHE A 47 6.98 -40.26 17.01
N ASP A 48 7.17 -40.49 18.29
CA ASP A 48 6.33 -41.33 19.13
C ASP A 48 5.09 -40.64 19.71
N GLY A 49 4.98 -39.34 19.57
CA GLY A 49 3.92 -38.50 20.12
C GLY A 49 4.24 -37.82 21.43
N ASP A 50 5.43 -38.12 22.00
CA ASP A 50 5.93 -37.46 23.19
C ASP A 50 6.70 -36.16 22.80
N GLY A 51 6.46 -35.09 23.51
CA GLY A 51 7.06 -33.79 23.21
C GLY A 51 6.36 -32.99 22.09
N GLU A 52 6.95 -31.86 21.78
CA GLU A 52 6.49 -30.99 20.69
C GLU A 52 7.09 -31.48 19.37
N PHE A 53 6.29 -31.63 18.33
CA PHE A 53 6.76 -31.98 16.99
C PHE A 53 7.40 -30.76 16.30
N SER A 54 8.61 -30.91 15.79
CA SER A 54 9.23 -29.96 14.88
C SER A 54 9.75 -30.67 13.64
N PHE A 55 9.53 -30.09 12.47
CA PHE A 55 10.10 -30.63 11.22
C PHE A 55 11.62 -30.57 11.22
N ASP A 56 12.22 -29.62 11.94
CA ASP A 56 13.67 -29.44 12.00
C ASP A 56 14.39 -30.56 12.76
N ASP A 57 13.67 -31.29 13.59
CA ASP A 57 14.20 -32.48 14.29
C ASP A 57 14.37 -33.70 13.34
N TYR A 58 13.85 -33.59 12.10
CA TYR A 58 13.86 -34.66 11.09
C TYR A 58 14.48 -34.22 9.77
N PRO A 59 15.83 -34.11 9.64
CA PRO A 59 16.50 -33.60 8.45
C PRO A 59 16.12 -34.29 7.14
N ARG A 60 15.77 -35.59 7.20
CA ARG A 60 15.29 -36.34 6.01
C ARG A 60 13.96 -35.81 5.44
N THR A 61 13.22 -35.03 6.20
CA THR A 61 11.94 -34.44 5.77
C THR A 61 12.09 -33.02 5.20
N GLU A 62 13.21 -32.39 5.36
CA GLU A 62 13.47 -30.99 5.00
C GLU A 62 13.04 -30.65 3.56
N LYS A 63 13.49 -31.47 2.59
CA LYS A 63 13.10 -31.28 1.19
C LYS A 63 11.57 -31.33 0.98
N LYS A 64 10.88 -32.24 1.68
CA LYS A 64 9.42 -32.36 1.59
C LYS A 64 8.71 -31.18 2.23
N VAL A 65 9.21 -30.70 3.37
CA VAL A 65 8.66 -29.53 4.08
C VAL A 65 8.85 -28.27 3.24
N ASN A 66 10.05 -28.06 2.70
CA ASN A 66 10.31 -26.91 1.81
C ASN A 66 9.40 -26.93 0.58
N ALA A 67 9.22 -28.09 -0.07
CA ALA A 67 8.28 -28.25 -1.18
C ALA A 67 6.82 -27.95 -0.77
N LEU A 68 6.41 -28.32 0.44
CA LEU A 68 5.09 -28.02 0.97
C LEU A 68 4.87 -26.52 1.20
N LEU A 69 5.88 -25.82 1.75
CA LEU A 69 5.83 -24.39 1.94
C LEU A 69 5.91 -23.62 0.62
N ASP A 70 6.66 -24.14 -0.37
CA ASP A 70 6.68 -23.60 -1.74
C ASP A 70 5.32 -23.77 -2.42
N TYR A 71 4.69 -24.94 -2.27
CA TYR A 71 3.31 -25.17 -2.72
C TYR A 71 2.36 -24.11 -2.17
N TYR A 72 2.41 -23.84 -0.85
CA TYR A 72 1.63 -22.79 -0.23
C TYR A 72 1.87 -21.41 -0.89
N SER A 73 3.12 -20.97 -0.93
CA SER A 73 3.48 -19.64 -1.41
C SER A 73 3.08 -19.44 -2.87
N ASN A 74 3.38 -20.43 -3.74
CA ASN A 74 3.11 -20.36 -5.16
C ASN A 74 1.61 -20.34 -5.46
N ASN A 75 0.84 -21.19 -4.77
CA ASN A 75 -0.62 -21.25 -4.96
C ASN A 75 -1.31 -19.99 -4.41
N MET A 76 -0.87 -19.46 -3.26
CA MET A 76 -1.37 -18.20 -2.73
C MET A 76 -1.05 -17.03 -3.65
N GLN A 77 0.18 -16.94 -4.17
CA GLN A 77 0.56 -15.91 -5.13
C GLN A 77 -0.31 -16.01 -6.40
N ALA A 78 -0.35 -17.17 -7.03
CA ALA A 78 -1.14 -17.37 -8.25
C ALA A 78 -2.61 -17.00 -8.03
N LEU A 79 -3.22 -17.43 -6.92
CA LEU A 79 -4.60 -17.13 -6.59
C LEU A 79 -4.85 -15.62 -6.44
N VAL A 80 -3.99 -14.92 -5.72
CA VAL A 80 -4.18 -13.48 -5.44
C VAL A 80 -3.93 -12.66 -6.71
N TYR A 81 -2.86 -12.93 -7.46
CA TYR A 81 -2.55 -12.20 -8.69
C TYR A 81 -3.59 -12.44 -9.79
N ASN A 82 -4.05 -13.68 -9.96
CA ASN A 82 -5.13 -14.00 -10.89
C ASN A 82 -6.44 -13.32 -10.45
N GLY A 83 -6.77 -13.39 -9.16
CA GLY A 83 -7.95 -12.73 -8.61
C GLY A 83 -7.94 -11.22 -8.80
N ILE A 84 -6.80 -10.55 -8.60
CA ILE A 84 -6.60 -9.12 -8.91
C ILE A 84 -6.87 -8.87 -10.39
N SER A 85 -6.32 -9.69 -11.26
CA SER A 85 -6.43 -9.52 -12.71
C SER A 85 -7.86 -9.70 -13.20
N ASP A 86 -8.54 -10.73 -12.70
CA ASP A 86 -9.92 -11.04 -13.05
C ASP A 86 -10.88 -9.93 -12.58
N GLU A 87 -10.70 -9.46 -11.34
CA GLU A 87 -11.59 -8.44 -10.80
C GLU A 87 -11.31 -7.06 -11.37
N TRP A 88 -10.07 -6.76 -11.75
CA TRP A 88 -9.74 -5.57 -12.54
C TRP A 88 -10.46 -5.57 -13.90
N LYS A 89 -10.44 -6.72 -14.59
CA LYS A 89 -11.15 -6.91 -15.85
C LYS A 89 -12.67 -6.81 -15.68
N ASN A 90 -13.23 -7.48 -14.67
CA ASN A 90 -14.67 -7.46 -14.39
C ASN A 90 -15.17 -6.04 -14.12
N SER A 91 -14.43 -5.26 -13.35
CA SER A 91 -14.72 -3.86 -13.08
C SER A 91 -14.71 -3.05 -14.37
N ASN A 92 -13.65 -3.15 -15.19
CA ASN A 92 -13.55 -2.44 -16.46
C ASN A 92 -14.71 -2.77 -17.41
N THR A 93 -15.10 -4.04 -17.53
CA THR A 93 -16.25 -4.46 -18.36
C THR A 93 -17.54 -3.77 -17.92
N LEU A 94 -17.75 -3.63 -16.60
CA LEU A 94 -18.93 -2.91 -16.09
C LEU A 94 -18.85 -1.42 -16.44
N GLN A 95 -17.68 -0.81 -16.38
CA GLN A 95 -17.49 0.60 -16.70
C GLN A 95 -17.60 0.87 -18.22
N ASP A 96 -17.23 -0.07 -19.08
CA ASP A 96 -17.51 0.01 -20.51
C ASP A 96 -19.01 0.07 -20.79
N LEU A 97 -19.79 -0.79 -20.10
CA LEU A 97 -21.23 -0.77 -20.20
C LEU A 97 -21.84 0.54 -19.70
N LEU A 98 -21.29 1.09 -18.60
CA LEU A 98 -21.68 2.39 -18.05
C LEU A 98 -21.44 3.50 -19.09
N ALA A 99 -20.23 3.60 -19.62
CA ALA A 99 -19.84 4.58 -20.61
C ALA A 99 -20.74 4.51 -21.85
N LYS A 100 -20.91 3.31 -22.40
CA LYS A 100 -21.77 3.08 -23.58
C LYS A 100 -23.20 3.56 -23.34
N ARG A 101 -23.77 3.29 -22.17
CA ARG A 101 -25.15 3.69 -21.85
C ARG A 101 -25.30 5.19 -21.63
N VAL A 102 -24.33 5.83 -20.97
CA VAL A 102 -24.37 7.27 -20.74
C VAL A 102 -24.19 8.03 -22.06
N ILE A 103 -23.15 7.70 -22.84
CA ILE A 103 -22.87 8.34 -24.14
C ILE A 103 -24.07 8.18 -25.08
N GLY A 104 -24.71 7.01 -25.11
CA GLY A 104 -25.86 6.72 -25.97
C GLY A 104 -27.14 7.53 -25.64
N THR A 105 -27.14 8.27 -24.52
CA THR A 105 -28.25 9.18 -24.18
C THR A 105 -28.00 10.64 -24.55
N PHE A 106 -26.75 10.96 -24.93
CA PHE A 106 -26.42 12.34 -25.33
C PHE A 106 -26.86 12.60 -26.77
N THR A 107 -27.48 13.72 -26.98
CA THR A 107 -27.92 14.16 -28.31
C THR A 107 -26.80 14.74 -29.13
N ARG A 108 -25.81 15.35 -28.46
CA ARG A 108 -24.61 15.87 -29.08
C ARG A 108 -23.47 14.82 -28.99
N LYS A 109 -22.74 14.66 -30.11
CA LYS A 109 -21.59 13.78 -30.15
C LYS A 109 -20.47 14.32 -29.26
N ILE A 110 -19.98 13.48 -28.35
CA ILE A 110 -18.77 13.75 -27.57
C ILE A 110 -17.57 13.56 -28.49
N ALA A 111 -16.54 14.39 -28.36
CA ALA A 111 -15.31 14.29 -29.15
C ALA A 111 -14.69 12.89 -29.08
N ASP A 112 -14.25 12.35 -30.21
CA ASP A 112 -13.77 10.97 -30.31
C ASP A 112 -12.59 10.67 -29.37
N ALA A 113 -11.68 11.64 -29.16
CA ALA A 113 -10.59 11.51 -28.21
C ALA A 113 -11.08 11.29 -26.77
N LYS A 114 -12.14 12.02 -26.34
CA LYS A 114 -12.74 11.82 -25.02
C LYS A 114 -13.45 10.47 -24.92
N GLN A 115 -14.20 10.08 -25.96
CA GLN A 115 -14.84 8.77 -25.98
C GLN A 115 -13.80 7.66 -25.87
N LYS A 116 -12.69 7.74 -26.61
CA LYS A 116 -11.58 6.79 -26.50
C LYS A 116 -11.05 6.69 -25.06
N ALA A 117 -10.85 7.83 -24.39
CA ALA A 117 -10.40 7.85 -23.00
C ALA A 117 -11.38 7.17 -22.04
N TYR A 118 -12.70 7.26 -22.28
CA TYR A 118 -13.71 6.60 -21.45
C TYR A 118 -13.67 5.07 -21.54
N PHE A 119 -13.18 4.51 -22.65
CA PHE A 119 -13.07 3.06 -22.86
C PHE A 119 -11.65 2.53 -22.63
N GLU A 120 -10.69 3.38 -22.31
CA GLU A 120 -9.32 2.96 -22.06
C GLU A 120 -9.19 2.20 -20.73
N HIS A 121 -8.70 0.96 -20.80
CA HIS A 121 -8.34 0.16 -19.64
C HIS A 121 -6.92 0.52 -19.19
N ASN A 122 -6.78 1.09 -17.98
CA ASN A 122 -5.48 1.56 -17.49
C ASN A 122 -4.61 0.41 -17.00
N ASN A 123 -3.85 -0.21 -17.90
CA ASN A 123 -2.91 -1.28 -17.55
C ASN A 123 -1.74 -0.77 -16.68
N ALA A 124 -1.32 0.48 -16.85
CA ALA A 124 -0.28 1.08 -16.01
C ALA A 124 -0.77 1.23 -14.55
N ALA A 125 -2.01 1.65 -14.34
CA ALA A 125 -2.60 1.72 -13.01
C ALA A 125 -2.78 0.32 -12.38
N LYS A 126 -3.14 -0.70 -13.17
CA LYS A 126 -3.17 -2.10 -12.69
C LYS A 126 -1.78 -2.55 -12.24
N LYS A 127 -0.74 -2.27 -13.02
CA LYS A 127 0.65 -2.58 -12.67
C LYS A 127 1.05 -1.87 -11.39
N ALA A 128 0.80 -0.56 -11.29
CA ALA A 128 1.09 0.23 -10.10
C ALA A 128 0.33 -0.29 -8.85
N PHE A 129 -0.92 -0.75 -9.02
CA PHE A 129 -1.68 -1.38 -7.95
C PHE A 129 -1.01 -2.66 -7.45
N ILE A 130 -0.55 -3.52 -8.34
CA ILE A 130 0.12 -4.79 -8.02
C ILE A 130 1.48 -4.53 -7.33
N GLU A 131 2.24 -3.57 -7.83
CA GLU A 131 3.60 -3.24 -7.35
C GLU A 131 3.62 -2.36 -6.10
N ARG A 132 2.45 -1.89 -5.63
CA ARG A 132 2.40 -1.01 -4.46
C ARG A 132 2.91 -1.71 -3.20
N LYS A 133 3.62 -0.94 -2.38
CA LYS A 133 4.09 -1.41 -1.08
C LYS A 133 3.15 -0.97 0.04
N ILE A 134 2.81 -1.88 0.92
CA ILE A 134 2.07 -1.61 2.16
C ILE A 134 3.02 -1.86 3.34
N LYS A 135 3.28 -0.83 4.14
CA LYS A 135 4.29 -0.88 5.22
C LYS A 135 5.67 -1.33 4.72
N GLY A 136 6.07 -0.90 3.53
CA GLY A 136 7.37 -1.23 2.93
C GLY A 136 7.41 -2.55 2.16
N LEU A 137 6.41 -3.42 2.30
CA LEU A 137 6.39 -4.76 1.69
C LEU A 137 5.48 -4.81 0.46
N GLY A 138 5.97 -5.40 -0.62
CA GLY A 138 5.19 -5.77 -1.80
C GLY A 138 4.22 -6.92 -1.52
N LEU A 139 3.33 -7.19 -2.47
CA LEU A 139 2.34 -8.25 -2.30
C LEU A 139 2.98 -9.65 -2.17
N SER A 140 3.96 -9.94 -3.02
CA SER A 140 4.69 -11.22 -2.96
C SER A 140 5.41 -11.40 -1.62
N GLU A 141 6.09 -10.36 -1.13
CA GLU A 141 6.76 -10.40 0.18
C GLU A 141 5.79 -10.63 1.34
N ARG A 142 4.60 -10.02 1.28
CA ARG A 142 3.57 -10.21 2.31
C ARG A 142 3.00 -11.64 2.32
N ILE A 143 2.93 -12.31 1.16
CA ILE A 143 2.55 -13.71 1.07
C ILE A 143 3.69 -14.60 1.56
N TRP A 144 4.91 -14.32 1.11
CA TRP A 144 6.09 -15.08 1.48
C TRP A 144 6.35 -15.07 2.99
N ASN A 145 6.20 -13.93 3.65
CA ASN A 145 6.42 -13.79 5.09
C ASN A 145 5.44 -14.60 5.94
N GLN A 146 4.36 -15.14 5.34
CA GLN A 146 3.47 -16.06 6.05
C GLN A 146 3.98 -17.50 6.10
N ARG A 147 5.06 -17.85 5.38
CA ARG A 147 5.60 -19.24 5.35
C ARG A 147 6.01 -19.73 6.74
N ALA A 148 6.72 -18.92 7.48
CA ALA A 148 7.17 -19.26 8.83
C ALA A 148 5.98 -19.51 9.76
N ASP A 149 5.00 -18.62 9.73
CA ASP A 149 3.77 -18.75 10.52
C ASP A 149 2.99 -20.01 10.14
N VAL A 150 2.95 -20.36 8.83
CA VAL A 150 2.30 -21.59 8.34
C VAL A 150 3.05 -22.83 8.80
N LYS A 151 4.39 -22.84 8.72
CA LYS A 151 5.22 -23.96 9.25
C LYS A 151 4.94 -24.16 10.73
N GLU A 152 4.99 -23.11 11.52
CA GLU A 152 4.75 -23.15 12.96
C GLU A 152 3.33 -23.65 13.28
N ALA A 153 2.29 -23.17 12.55
CA ALA A 153 0.92 -23.62 12.74
C ALA A 153 0.76 -25.13 12.44
N LEU A 154 1.45 -25.63 11.41
CA LEU A 154 1.47 -27.06 11.10
C LEU A 154 2.14 -27.87 12.21
N GLU A 155 3.32 -27.44 12.68
CA GLU A 155 4.06 -28.11 13.76
C GLU A 155 3.24 -28.15 15.06
N LYS A 156 2.62 -27.06 15.46
CA LYS A 156 1.76 -27.03 16.65
C LYS A 156 0.50 -27.90 16.49
N SER A 157 -0.10 -27.91 15.30
CA SER A 157 -1.27 -28.78 15.01
C SER A 157 -0.88 -30.27 15.01
N LEU A 158 0.29 -30.59 14.48
CA LEU A 158 0.85 -31.96 14.51
C LEU A 158 1.19 -32.38 15.94
N SER A 159 1.85 -31.53 16.72
CA SER A 159 2.21 -31.78 18.12
C SER A 159 0.99 -32.18 18.96
N VAL A 160 -0.14 -31.50 18.78
CA VAL A 160 -1.40 -31.84 19.50
C VAL A 160 -2.10 -33.04 18.88
N GLY A 161 -2.08 -33.15 17.55
CA GLY A 161 -2.90 -34.12 16.80
C GLY A 161 -2.32 -35.50 16.71
N ILE A 162 -0.99 -35.67 16.75
CA ILE A 162 -0.34 -36.94 16.53
C ILE A 162 -0.41 -37.83 17.77
N GLU A 163 -0.70 -39.09 17.52
CA GLU A 163 -0.72 -40.18 18.53
C GLU A 163 0.01 -41.39 17.93
N LYS A 164 0.70 -42.19 18.76
CA LYS A 164 1.43 -43.36 18.31
C LYS A 164 0.55 -44.29 17.48
N GLY A 165 1.01 -44.70 16.31
CA GLY A 165 0.28 -45.59 15.41
C GLY A 165 -0.91 -44.93 14.66
N MET A 166 -1.08 -43.63 14.74
CA MET A 166 -2.13 -42.93 14.01
C MET A 166 -1.83 -42.91 12.51
N SER A 167 -2.84 -43.15 11.68
CA SER A 167 -2.73 -43.05 10.23
C SER A 167 -2.68 -41.55 9.78
N ALA A 168 -1.94 -41.27 8.69
CA ALA A 168 -1.88 -39.95 8.10
C ALA A 168 -3.25 -39.34 7.78
N VAL A 169 -4.23 -40.18 7.39
CA VAL A 169 -5.62 -39.73 7.10
C VAL A 169 -6.33 -39.24 8.37
N LYS A 170 -6.18 -39.93 9.48
CA LYS A 170 -6.77 -39.51 10.77
C LYS A 170 -6.09 -38.25 11.28
N LEU A 171 -4.75 -38.19 11.20
CA LEU A 171 -3.95 -37.03 11.59
C LEU A 171 -4.30 -35.80 10.76
N SER A 172 -4.43 -35.93 9.43
CA SER A 172 -4.76 -34.80 8.54
C SER A 172 -6.10 -34.17 8.89
N LYS A 173 -7.10 -34.95 9.32
CA LYS A 173 -8.41 -34.43 9.78
C LYS A 173 -8.23 -33.56 11.05
N LYS A 174 -7.40 -34.03 12.01
CA LYS A 174 -7.11 -33.27 13.24
C LYS A 174 -6.35 -31.98 12.91
N VAL A 175 -5.30 -32.05 12.07
CA VAL A 175 -4.53 -30.89 11.62
C VAL A 175 -5.41 -29.87 10.90
N SER A 176 -6.25 -30.33 9.95
CA SER A 176 -7.19 -29.45 9.24
C SER A 176 -8.15 -28.75 10.21
N LYS A 177 -8.69 -29.47 11.19
CA LYS A 177 -9.53 -28.87 12.24
C LYS A 177 -8.78 -27.78 12.99
N TYR A 178 -7.56 -28.02 13.42
CA TYR A 178 -6.77 -27.05 14.19
C TYR A 178 -6.32 -25.83 13.38
N LEU A 179 -6.04 -25.99 12.09
CA LEU A 179 -5.73 -24.86 11.20
C LEU A 179 -6.93 -23.93 11.02
N ASN A 180 -8.17 -24.47 11.08
CA ASN A 180 -9.41 -23.70 10.96
C ASN A 180 -9.90 -23.17 12.31
N ASP A 181 -9.64 -23.88 13.40
CA ASP A 181 -10.11 -23.56 14.75
C ASP A 181 -8.93 -23.34 15.70
N TYR A 182 -8.32 -22.17 15.57
CA TYR A 182 -7.21 -21.78 16.41
C TYR A 182 -7.51 -21.79 17.94
N PRO A 183 -8.70 -21.34 18.42
CA PRO A 183 -9.03 -21.46 19.84
C PRO A 183 -8.97 -22.90 20.36
N SER A 184 -9.46 -23.88 19.59
CA SER A 184 -9.35 -25.29 19.94
C SER A 184 -7.88 -25.75 19.96
N LEU A 185 -7.07 -25.36 18.97
CA LEU A 185 -5.63 -25.65 18.97
C LEU A 185 -4.94 -25.09 20.22
N ALA A 186 -5.17 -23.83 20.53
CA ALA A 186 -4.56 -23.16 21.68
C ALA A 186 -4.94 -23.82 23.02
N LYS A 187 -6.22 -24.20 23.15
CA LYS A 187 -6.73 -24.89 24.34
C LYS A 187 -6.07 -26.26 24.50
N ASP A 188 -6.07 -27.08 23.44
CA ASP A 188 -5.57 -28.45 23.49
C ASP A 188 -4.03 -28.48 23.61
N TYR A 189 -3.35 -27.51 22.99
CA TYR A 189 -1.90 -27.34 23.14
C TYR A 189 -1.53 -26.99 24.60
N LYS A 190 -2.25 -26.04 25.19
CA LYS A 190 -2.04 -25.67 26.61
C LYS A 190 -2.32 -26.85 27.53
N LYS A 191 -3.36 -27.65 27.25
CA LYS A 191 -3.68 -28.85 28.00
C LYS A 191 -2.58 -29.90 27.93
N LYS A 192 -2.01 -30.13 26.74
CA LYS A 192 -0.98 -31.16 26.52
C LYS A 192 0.39 -30.73 27.03
N TYR A 193 0.79 -29.49 26.86
CA TYR A 193 2.18 -29.01 27.11
C TYR A 193 2.30 -27.98 28.23
N GLY A 194 1.19 -27.55 28.84
CA GLY A 194 1.21 -26.51 29.89
C GLY A 194 1.55 -25.09 29.39
N LYS A 195 1.80 -24.92 28.06
CA LYS A 195 2.27 -23.69 27.46
C LYS A 195 1.17 -23.02 26.65
N ALA A 196 1.05 -21.70 26.72
CA ALA A 196 0.19 -20.94 25.82
C ALA A 196 0.91 -20.72 24.48
N ILE A 197 0.17 -20.83 23.38
CA ILE A 197 0.66 -20.49 22.04
C ILE A 197 0.15 -19.13 21.63
N THR A 198 1.01 -18.37 20.94
CA THR A 198 0.73 -17.01 20.47
C THR A 198 0.51 -16.92 18.96
N ILE A 199 0.46 -18.07 18.28
CA ILE A 199 0.30 -18.14 16.81
C ILE A 199 -1.03 -17.52 16.41
N GLN A 200 -1.00 -16.74 15.34
CA GLN A 200 -2.22 -16.23 14.74
C GLN A 200 -2.84 -17.26 13.80
N ASN A 201 -4.16 -17.22 13.63
CA ASN A 201 -4.83 -18.06 12.65
C ASN A 201 -4.33 -17.76 11.24
N CYS A 202 -3.46 -18.62 10.71
CA CYS A 202 -2.79 -18.43 9.41
C CYS A 202 -3.76 -18.50 8.25
N GLU A 203 -4.75 -19.41 8.28
CA GLU A 203 -5.77 -19.51 7.25
C GLU A 203 -6.59 -18.22 7.18
N TYR A 204 -7.07 -17.73 8.33
CA TYR A 204 -7.81 -16.47 8.39
C TYR A 204 -6.97 -15.29 7.84
N ARG A 205 -5.68 -15.22 8.17
CA ARG A 205 -4.78 -14.17 7.67
C ARG A 205 -4.62 -14.24 6.15
N SER A 206 -4.45 -15.45 5.60
CA SER A 206 -4.36 -15.67 4.16
C SER A 206 -5.64 -15.29 3.44
N VAL A 207 -6.79 -15.71 3.97
CA VAL A 207 -8.12 -15.34 3.45
C VAL A 207 -8.32 -13.84 3.51
N ARG A 208 -7.98 -13.22 4.64
CA ARG A 208 -8.10 -11.77 4.84
C ARG A 208 -7.24 -10.99 3.85
N LEU A 209 -5.99 -11.42 3.63
CA LEU A 209 -5.09 -10.80 2.67
C LEU A 209 -5.66 -10.89 1.25
N ALA A 210 -5.99 -12.09 0.79
CA ALA A 210 -6.46 -12.32 -0.57
C ALA A 210 -7.78 -11.58 -0.85
N ARG A 211 -8.78 -11.72 0.01
CA ARG A 211 -10.07 -11.03 -0.14
C ARG A 211 -9.90 -9.52 -0.21
N ASN A 212 -9.02 -8.97 0.62
CA ASN A 212 -8.78 -7.54 0.66
C ASN A 212 -8.11 -7.05 -0.62
N GLU A 213 -7.05 -7.70 -1.07
CA GLU A 213 -6.31 -7.32 -2.28
C GLU A 213 -7.20 -7.41 -3.53
N ILE A 214 -7.95 -8.49 -3.68
CA ILE A 214 -8.85 -8.73 -4.83
C ILE A 214 -10.02 -7.74 -4.82
N ASN A 215 -10.62 -7.47 -3.66
CA ASN A 215 -11.70 -6.49 -3.52
C ASN A 215 -11.22 -5.06 -3.84
N MET A 216 -10.04 -4.68 -3.34
CA MET A 216 -9.44 -3.39 -3.63
C MET A 216 -9.10 -3.25 -5.12
N ALA A 217 -8.69 -4.32 -5.80
CA ALA A 217 -8.39 -4.30 -7.23
C ALA A 217 -9.62 -3.93 -8.06
N TYR A 218 -10.77 -4.55 -7.77
CA TYR A 218 -12.04 -4.21 -8.42
C TYR A 218 -12.37 -2.73 -8.27
N ARG A 219 -12.31 -2.22 -7.03
CA ARG A 219 -12.61 -0.82 -6.71
C ARG A 219 -11.62 0.15 -7.31
N SER A 220 -10.33 -0.19 -7.27
CA SER A 220 -9.29 0.66 -7.88
C SER A 220 -9.50 0.80 -9.38
N ALA A 221 -9.82 -0.29 -10.09
CA ALA A 221 -10.17 -0.24 -11.51
C ALA A 221 -11.39 0.65 -11.78
N GLU A 222 -12.42 0.57 -10.94
CA GLU A 222 -13.61 1.42 -11.02
C GLU A 222 -13.25 2.90 -10.83
N GLN A 223 -12.45 3.25 -9.82
CA GLN A 223 -12.04 4.63 -9.57
C GLN A 223 -11.17 5.19 -10.70
N GLU A 224 -10.27 4.39 -11.25
CA GLU A 224 -9.44 4.76 -12.39
C GLU A 224 -10.27 5.08 -13.65
N ARG A 225 -11.34 4.33 -13.88
CA ARG A 225 -12.28 4.59 -14.98
C ARG A 225 -13.11 5.84 -14.74
N TRP A 226 -13.64 6.00 -13.54
CA TRP A 226 -14.48 7.17 -13.19
C TRP A 226 -13.70 8.48 -13.19
N ALA A 227 -12.41 8.45 -12.87
CA ALA A 227 -11.56 9.63 -12.95
C ALA A 227 -11.41 10.21 -14.38
N ARG A 228 -11.62 9.37 -15.41
CA ARG A 228 -11.54 9.77 -16.83
C ARG A 228 -12.89 10.10 -17.43
N MET A 229 -14.00 9.74 -16.77
CA MET A 229 -15.36 9.97 -17.22
C MET A 229 -15.83 11.32 -16.67
N ASP A 230 -15.56 12.41 -17.39
CA ASP A 230 -15.84 13.78 -16.94
C ASP A 230 -17.34 14.12 -16.79
N TYR A 231 -18.23 13.23 -17.22
CA TYR A 231 -19.66 13.26 -16.93
C TYR A 231 -20.02 12.70 -15.54
N ILE A 232 -19.06 12.14 -14.80
CA ILE A 232 -19.27 11.69 -13.41
C ILE A 232 -18.94 12.86 -12.48
N LYS A 233 -19.96 13.45 -11.88
CA LYS A 233 -19.82 14.59 -10.98
C LYS A 233 -19.56 14.21 -9.52
N GLY A 234 -19.66 12.94 -9.19
CA GLY A 234 -19.45 12.43 -7.84
C GLY A 234 -19.70 10.94 -7.75
N LYS A 235 -19.61 10.42 -6.56
CA LYS A 235 -19.94 9.03 -6.25
C LYS A 235 -20.70 8.94 -4.94
N GLU A 236 -21.75 8.15 -4.92
CA GLU A 236 -22.52 7.84 -3.72
C GLU A 236 -22.02 6.52 -3.15
N ILE A 237 -21.49 6.53 -1.93
CA ILE A 237 -21.04 5.34 -1.22
C ILE A 237 -22.14 4.89 -0.29
N LYS A 238 -22.58 3.65 -0.44
CA LYS A 238 -23.67 3.03 0.32
C LYS A 238 -23.16 1.82 1.09
N THR A 239 -23.75 1.62 2.27
CA THR A 239 -23.57 0.40 3.05
C THR A 239 -24.44 -0.73 2.48
N THR A 240 -24.01 -1.97 2.76
CA THR A 240 -24.89 -3.13 2.54
C THR A 240 -25.87 -3.21 3.69
N ASN A 241 -27.18 -3.19 3.38
CA ASN A 241 -28.21 -3.44 4.38
C ASN A 241 -28.20 -4.93 4.79
N ASN A 242 -27.16 -5.37 5.50
CA ASN A 242 -27.10 -6.69 6.07
C ASN A 242 -27.62 -6.62 7.52
N PRO A 243 -28.67 -7.36 7.89
CA PRO A 243 -29.23 -7.34 9.26
C PRO A 243 -28.21 -7.72 10.35
N SER A 244 -27.19 -8.51 9.99
CA SER A 244 -26.09 -8.86 10.88
C SER A 244 -24.96 -7.83 10.93
N HIS A 245 -25.07 -6.75 10.15
CA HIS A 245 -24.06 -5.68 10.13
C HIS A 245 -24.25 -4.84 11.40
N LYS A 246 -23.24 -4.84 12.26
CA LYS A 246 -23.20 -3.90 13.38
C LYS A 246 -22.95 -2.49 12.85
N HIS A 247 -23.63 -1.49 13.42
CA HIS A 247 -23.35 -0.09 13.12
C HIS A 247 -21.86 0.19 13.34
N ASP A 248 -21.17 0.54 12.27
CA ASP A 248 -19.75 0.83 12.29
C ASP A 248 -19.41 2.12 11.50
N MET A 249 -18.13 2.34 11.27
CA MET A 249 -17.67 3.48 10.48
C MET A 249 -18.25 3.51 9.06
N CYS A 250 -18.69 2.39 8.50
CA CYS A 250 -19.28 2.35 7.16
C CYS A 250 -20.59 3.12 7.09
N ASP A 251 -21.45 3.01 8.11
CA ASP A 251 -22.72 3.73 8.16
C ASP A 251 -22.48 5.22 8.34
N LEU A 252 -21.51 5.59 9.20
CA LEU A 252 -21.14 6.97 9.44
C LEU A 252 -20.56 7.65 8.19
N LEU A 253 -19.77 6.90 7.41
CA LEU A 253 -19.06 7.42 6.23
C LEU A 253 -19.82 7.19 4.93
N ALA A 254 -21.04 6.65 4.96
CA ALA A 254 -21.91 6.62 3.78
C ALA A 254 -22.28 8.02 3.34
N GLY A 255 -22.41 8.24 2.03
CA GLY A 255 -22.76 9.55 1.50
C GLY A 255 -22.28 9.81 0.08
N ILE A 256 -22.51 11.05 -0.40
CA ILE A 256 -22.11 11.51 -1.73
C ILE A 256 -20.77 12.24 -1.61
N TYR A 257 -19.80 11.78 -2.38
CA TYR A 257 -18.44 12.28 -2.42
C TYR A 257 -18.14 12.95 -3.78
N PRO A 258 -17.24 13.93 -3.82
CA PRO A 258 -16.85 14.57 -5.07
C PRO A 258 -16.12 13.60 -6.02
N SER A 259 -16.09 13.92 -7.31
CA SER A 259 -15.47 13.06 -8.34
C SER A 259 -14.01 12.77 -8.10
N TYR A 260 -13.26 13.71 -7.52
CA TYR A 260 -11.83 13.54 -7.20
C TYR A 260 -11.56 12.65 -5.99
N PHE A 261 -12.60 12.32 -5.20
CA PHE A 261 -12.45 11.42 -4.06
C PHE A 261 -12.22 9.99 -4.55
N THR A 262 -11.11 9.37 -4.17
CA THR A 262 -10.82 7.96 -4.50
C THR A 262 -11.21 7.06 -3.35
N TRP A 263 -12.08 6.10 -3.61
CA TRP A 263 -12.56 5.18 -2.60
C TRP A 263 -12.30 3.72 -2.98
N VAL A 264 -11.59 3.00 -2.10
CA VAL A 264 -11.28 1.57 -2.27
C VAL A 264 -11.81 0.71 -1.12
N GLY A 265 -12.63 1.29 -0.28
CA GLY A 265 -13.19 0.71 0.95
C GLY A 265 -12.89 1.62 2.15
N TRP A 266 -13.47 1.30 3.29
CA TRP A 266 -13.21 1.99 4.55
C TRP A 266 -12.28 1.20 5.48
N HIS A 267 -12.33 -0.11 5.39
CA HIS A 267 -11.56 -1.06 6.20
C HIS A 267 -11.40 -2.41 5.48
N VAL A 268 -10.61 -3.29 6.04
CA VAL A 268 -10.47 -4.67 5.54
C VAL A 268 -11.83 -5.37 5.53
N ASN A 269 -12.11 -6.13 4.48
CA ASN A 269 -13.40 -6.80 4.25
C ASN A 269 -14.62 -5.87 4.15
N CYS A 270 -14.42 -4.58 3.85
CA CYS A 270 -15.51 -3.64 3.63
C CYS A 270 -16.45 -4.13 2.53
N MET A 271 -17.75 -4.21 2.82
CA MET A 271 -18.80 -4.66 1.89
C MET A 271 -19.59 -3.52 1.27
N CYS A 272 -19.28 -2.27 1.57
CA CYS A 272 -19.89 -1.09 0.95
C CYS A 272 -19.67 -1.07 -0.55
N TYR A 273 -20.53 -0.35 -1.27
CA TYR A 273 -20.47 -0.20 -2.72
C TYR A 273 -20.61 1.26 -3.12
N ALA A 274 -20.08 1.61 -4.29
CA ALA A 274 -20.18 2.95 -4.84
C ALA A 274 -21.11 2.98 -6.06
N ILE A 275 -21.81 4.09 -6.22
CA ILE A 275 -22.67 4.37 -7.38
C ILE A 275 -22.20 5.70 -7.99
N PRO A 276 -21.91 5.76 -9.31
CA PRO A 276 -21.53 7.03 -9.94
C PRO A 276 -22.72 7.99 -9.99
N VAL A 277 -22.48 9.23 -9.61
CA VAL A 277 -23.46 10.33 -9.77
C VAL A 277 -23.20 11.00 -11.13
N ILE A 278 -24.10 10.79 -12.06
CA ILE A 278 -23.96 11.21 -13.46
C ILE A 278 -24.50 12.62 -13.65
N MET A 279 -23.82 13.43 -14.46
CA MET A 279 -24.32 14.71 -14.95
C MET A 279 -25.48 14.48 -15.92
N SER A 280 -26.46 15.35 -15.91
CA SER A 280 -27.37 15.48 -17.05
C SER A 280 -26.61 16.01 -18.28
N GLU A 281 -27.11 15.76 -19.48
CA GLU A 281 -26.51 16.30 -20.71
C GLU A 281 -26.36 17.82 -20.67
N LYS A 282 -27.34 18.52 -20.11
CA LYS A 282 -27.33 19.99 -19.93
C LYS A 282 -26.17 20.41 -18.98
N GLU A 283 -26.00 19.71 -17.87
CA GLU A 283 -24.88 19.96 -16.94
C GLU A 283 -23.52 19.70 -17.61
N TYR A 284 -23.42 18.60 -18.34
CA TYR A 284 -22.17 18.23 -19.04
C TYR A 284 -21.73 19.31 -20.05
N TRP A 285 -22.67 19.76 -20.91
CA TRP A 285 -22.37 20.77 -21.92
C TRP A 285 -22.30 22.21 -21.39
N SER A 286 -22.72 22.44 -20.15
CA SER A 286 -22.55 23.76 -19.51
C SER A 286 -21.12 24.09 -19.16
N GLY A 287 -20.22 23.09 -19.12
CA GLY A 287 -18.81 23.23 -18.70
C GLY A 287 -18.64 23.56 -17.21
N LYS A 288 -19.71 23.70 -16.44
CA LYS A 288 -19.65 24.00 -15.01
C LYS A 288 -19.24 22.74 -14.25
N GLN A 289 -18.11 22.80 -13.60
CA GLN A 289 -17.69 21.72 -12.68
C GLN A 289 -18.60 21.74 -11.45
N PRO A 290 -19.18 20.59 -11.07
CA PRO A 290 -20.01 20.51 -9.88
C PRO A 290 -19.14 20.77 -8.64
N ASN A 291 -19.56 21.71 -7.82
CA ASN A 291 -18.90 22.00 -6.55
C ASN A 291 -19.42 21.04 -5.47
N ASN A 292 -18.97 19.81 -5.50
CA ASN A 292 -19.27 18.83 -4.46
C ASN A 292 -18.21 18.93 -3.37
N ALA A 293 -18.58 19.45 -2.22
CA ALA A 293 -17.73 19.44 -1.04
C ALA A 293 -17.66 18.02 -0.44
N MET A 294 -16.58 17.75 0.29
CA MET A 294 -16.48 16.52 1.09
C MET A 294 -17.60 16.50 2.15
N PRO A 295 -18.23 15.35 2.41
CA PRO A 295 -19.24 15.23 3.45
C PRO A 295 -18.69 15.64 4.82
N LYS A 296 -19.48 16.41 5.59
CA LYS A 296 -19.08 16.88 6.92
C LYS A 296 -18.80 15.72 7.88
N ASN A 297 -19.59 14.65 7.84
CA ASN A 297 -19.37 13.44 8.63
C ASN A 297 -18.02 12.79 8.35
N PHE A 298 -17.58 12.76 7.08
CA PHE A 298 -16.25 12.26 6.72
C PHE A 298 -15.13 13.15 7.27
N THR A 299 -15.22 14.47 7.06
CA THR A 299 -14.19 15.40 7.54
C THR A 299 -14.09 15.41 9.06
N ASN A 300 -15.22 15.35 9.76
CA ASN A 300 -15.25 15.23 11.21
C ASN A 300 -14.61 13.91 11.67
N TRP A 301 -15.01 12.77 11.08
CA TRP A 301 -14.45 11.48 11.43
C TRP A 301 -12.93 11.41 11.21
N VAL A 302 -12.44 11.92 10.08
CA VAL A 302 -11.00 11.99 9.80
C VAL A 302 -10.25 12.81 10.84
N ASN A 303 -10.83 13.94 11.26
CA ASN A 303 -10.26 14.80 12.30
C ASN A 303 -10.21 14.13 13.68
N ASP A 304 -11.26 13.39 14.03
CA ASP A 304 -11.36 12.69 15.32
C ASP A 304 -10.51 11.41 15.37
N ASN A 305 -10.16 10.83 14.22
CA ASN A 305 -9.44 9.56 14.13
C ASN A 305 -8.07 9.67 13.39
N LYS A 306 -7.34 10.76 13.59
CA LYS A 306 -6.08 11.06 12.87
C LYS A 306 -5.06 9.92 12.87
N ASP A 307 -4.90 9.24 14.01
CA ASP A 307 -3.92 8.16 14.13
C ASP A 307 -4.36 6.90 13.38
N LYS A 308 -5.65 6.59 13.37
CA LYS A 308 -6.21 5.50 12.55
C LYS A 308 -6.06 5.82 11.05
N VAL A 309 -6.30 7.06 10.66
CA VAL A 309 -6.15 7.53 9.27
C VAL A 309 -4.70 7.40 8.79
N LYS A 310 -3.70 7.78 9.62
CA LYS A 310 -2.28 7.67 9.29
C LYS A 310 -1.81 6.22 9.10
N GLN A 311 -2.40 5.29 9.87
CA GLN A 311 -2.01 3.88 9.86
C GLN A 311 -2.77 3.06 8.80
N SER A 312 -3.86 3.60 8.27
CA SER A 312 -4.75 2.89 7.35
C SER A 312 -4.35 3.08 5.89
N SER A 313 -4.17 1.99 5.15
CA SER A 313 -3.96 2.02 3.70
C SER A 313 -5.17 2.55 2.91
N TYR A 314 -6.35 2.61 3.52
CA TYR A 314 -7.58 3.12 2.90
C TYR A 314 -7.66 4.64 2.89
N PHE A 315 -6.97 5.31 3.81
CA PHE A 315 -7.04 6.76 4.03
C PHE A 315 -5.72 7.48 3.74
N THR A 316 -4.67 6.81 3.29
CA THR A 316 -3.33 7.39 3.08
C THR A 316 -3.31 8.61 2.17
N GLN A 317 -4.18 8.65 1.17
CA GLN A 317 -4.32 9.80 0.29
C GLN A 317 -4.94 11.01 0.99
N TYR A 318 -5.77 10.81 2.03
CA TYR A 318 -6.39 11.89 2.81
C TYR A 318 -5.48 12.40 3.91
N ALA A 319 -4.62 11.56 4.48
CA ALA A 319 -3.55 12.00 5.36
C ALA A 319 -2.57 12.97 4.65
N LYS A 320 -2.45 12.88 3.31
CA LYS A 320 -1.69 13.84 2.49
C LYS A 320 -2.47 15.14 2.23
N VAL A 321 -3.79 15.06 2.04
CA VAL A 321 -4.65 16.23 1.75
C VAL A 321 -4.80 17.15 2.98
N GLU A 322 -4.86 16.59 4.21
CA GLU A 322 -4.86 17.42 5.42
C GLU A 322 -3.60 18.26 5.60
N LYS A 323 -2.43 17.75 5.17
CA LYS A 323 -1.22 18.57 5.13
C LYS A 323 -1.35 19.77 4.19
N THR A 324 -2.16 19.67 3.15
CA THR A 324 -2.41 20.74 2.18
C THR A 324 -3.51 21.71 2.64
N GLN A 325 -4.54 21.23 3.35
CA GLN A 325 -5.65 22.09 3.83
C GLN A 325 -5.34 22.84 5.14
N LYS A 326 -4.55 22.25 6.07
CA LYS A 326 -4.08 22.98 7.25
C LYS A 326 -3.13 24.13 6.95
N LYS A 327 -2.56 24.18 5.73
CA LYS A 327 -1.75 25.31 5.26
C LYS A 327 -2.56 26.49 4.72
N LYS A 328 -3.88 26.40 4.60
CA LYS A 328 -4.72 27.52 4.16
C LYS A 328 -5.07 28.54 5.25
N THR A 329 -4.68 28.33 6.50
CA THR A 329 -5.04 29.26 7.60
C THR A 329 -3.89 30.10 8.13
N VAL A 330 -2.70 30.01 7.55
CA VAL A 330 -1.66 31.02 7.73
C VAL A 330 -1.13 31.38 6.34
N ARG A 331 -1.50 32.54 5.82
CA ARG A 331 -0.87 33.13 4.65
C ARG A 331 0.59 33.45 5.00
N ILE A 332 1.45 32.43 4.96
CA ILE A 332 2.88 32.64 4.75
C ILE A 332 2.98 33.04 3.28
N PRO A 333 3.63 34.15 2.91
CA PRO A 333 3.80 34.54 1.52
C PRO A 333 4.41 33.33 0.78
N SER A 334 3.64 32.71 -0.09
CA SER A 334 4.13 31.58 -0.90
C SER A 334 5.11 32.15 -1.92
N VAL A 335 6.29 31.54 -2.01
CA VAL A 335 7.25 31.81 -3.09
C VAL A 335 6.51 31.67 -4.43
N SER A 336 6.58 32.69 -5.28
CA SER A 336 5.87 32.72 -6.56
C SER A 336 6.27 31.54 -7.45
N ASN A 337 5.40 31.15 -8.37
CA ASN A 337 5.72 30.07 -9.32
C ASN A 337 6.91 30.43 -10.21
N GLU A 338 7.06 31.71 -10.53
CA GLU A 338 8.21 32.27 -11.27
C GLU A 338 9.50 32.07 -10.48
N THR A 339 9.52 32.43 -9.19
CA THR A 339 10.68 32.17 -8.31
C THR A 339 11.00 30.70 -8.18
N LYS A 340 10.00 29.83 -8.12
CA LYS A 340 10.20 28.36 -8.09
C LYS A 340 10.84 27.85 -9.38
N ALA A 341 10.43 28.38 -10.53
CA ALA A 341 11.01 28.02 -11.83
C ALA A 341 12.48 28.48 -11.91
N GLN A 342 12.79 29.71 -11.47
CA GLN A 342 14.14 30.23 -11.40
C GLN A 342 15.04 29.39 -10.49
N LEU A 343 14.58 29.01 -9.29
CA LEU A 343 15.33 28.14 -8.38
C LEU A 343 15.60 26.76 -8.96
N THR A 344 14.63 26.18 -9.68
CA THR A 344 14.81 24.90 -10.36
C THR A 344 15.86 25.00 -11.47
N LYS A 345 15.86 26.11 -12.22
CA LYS A 345 16.86 26.40 -13.24
C LYS A 345 18.26 26.51 -12.61
N SER A 346 18.40 27.28 -11.54
CA SER A 346 19.68 27.44 -10.81
C SER A 346 20.22 26.13 -10.25
N ILE A 347 19.36 25.25 -9.74
CA ILE A 347 19.74 23.89 -9.29
C ILE A 347 20.29 23.06 -10.46
N ASN A 348 19.64 23.12 -11.63
CA ASN A 348 20.07 22.37 -12.80
C ASN A 348 21.40 22.87 -13.36
N GLU A 349 21.57 24.21 -13.47
CA GLU A 349 22.79 24.85 -13.92
C GLU A 349 23.95 24.49 -12.99
N TRP A 350 23.76 24.66 -11.67
CA TRP A 350 24.77 24.32 -10.68
C TRP A 350 25.18 22.84 -10.75
N ALA A 351 24.19 21.94 -10.89
CA ALA A 351 24.45 20.50 -10.98
C ALA A 351 25.25 20.16 -12.24
N THR A 352 25.00 20.83 -13.35
CA THR A 352 25.75 20.64 -14.61
C THR A 352 27.20 21.10 -14.49
N GLU A 353 27.43 22.21 -13.81
CA GLU A 353 28.76 22.79 -13.63
C GLU A 353 29.62 22.07 -12.59
N ASN A 354 29.01 21.57 -11.50
CA ASN A 354 29.74 21.12 -10.32
C ASN A 354 29.77 19.62 -10.12
N LEU A 355 28.80 18.85 -10.68
CA LEU A 355 28.79 17.39 -10.55
C LEU A 355 29.54 16.74 -11.71
N LYS A 356 30.53 15.90 -11.40
CA LYS A 356 31.30 15.13 -12.37
C LYS A 356 30.74 13.71 -12.48
N GLU A 357 30.80 13.15 -13.66
CA GLU A 357 30.47 11.75 -13.89
C GLU A 357 31.56 10.87 -13.29
N VAL A 358 31.17 9.92 -12.46
CA VAL A 358 32.07 9.00 -11.74
C VAL A 358 31.53 7.58 -11.92
N GLN A 359 32.42 6.66 -12.19
CA GLN A 359 32.09 5.23 -12.30
C GLN A 359 31.87 4.67 -10.89
N ILE A 360 30.72 4.04 -10.65
CA ILE A 360 30.36 3.43 -9.37
C ILE A 360 30.73 1.95 -9.37
N ASN A 361 30.47 1.27 -10.49
CA ASN A 361 30.81 -0.12 -10.74
C ASN A 361 30.96 -0.34 -12.25
N GLU A 362 31.28 -1.57 -12.70
CA GLU A 362 31.54 -1.88 -14.10
C GLU A 362 30.41 -1.51 -15.09
N LYS A 363 29.19 -1.30 -14.60
CA LYS A 363 27.96 -1.06 -15.40
C LYS A 363 27.24 0.25 -15.09
N GLU A 364 27.66 1.01 -14.09
CA GLU A 364 26.90 2.16 -13.61
C GLU A 364 27.80 3.38 -13.36
N THR A 365 27.39 4.51 -13.95
CA THR A 365 27.99 5.83 -13.68
C THR A 365 26.98 6.73 -12.97
N ALA A 366 27.45 7.66 -12.14
CA ALA A 366 26.63 8.68 -11.53
C ALA A 366 27.34 10.02 -11.44
N LYS A 367 26.57 11.12 -11.49
CA LYS A 367 27.09 12.47 -11.31
C LYS A 367 27.22 12.79 -9.82
N ARG A 368 28.45 12.98 -9.35
CA ARG A 368 28.79 13.23 -7.93
C ARG A 368 29.77 14.38 -7.77
N LEU A 369 29.74 15.00 -6.58
CA LEU A 369 30.74 15.91 -6.07
C LEU A 369 31.22 15.33 -4.73
N TYR A 370 32.52 15.23 -4.56
CA TYR A 370 33.16 14.81 -3.32
C TYR A 370 33.56 16.06 -2.54
N LEU A 371 33.14 16.14 -1.29
CA LEU A 371 33.37 17.22 -0.35
C LEU A 371 34.01 16.66 0.91
N PHE A 372 34.74 17.47 1.64
CA PHE A 372 35.39 17.03 2.86
C PHE A 372 34.87 17.78 4.08
N LEU A 373 34.59 17.04 5.13
CA LEU A 373 34.22 17.52 6.45
C LEU A 373 35.32 17.06 7.43
N GLY A 374 36.38 17.87 7.60
CA GLY A 374 37.62 17.43 8.18
C GLY A 374 38.28 16.36 7.29
N GLU A 375 38.63 15.22 7.87
CA GLU A 375 39.17 14.06 7.13
C GLU A 375 38.09 13.18 6.47
N LYS A 376 36.83 13.48 6.72
CA LYS A 376 35.69 12.66 6.28
C LYS A 376 35.20 13.08 4.92
N GLU A 377 35.16 12.15 3.99
CA GLU A 377 34.57 12.35 2.67
C GLU A 377 33.04 12.31 2.71
N ILE A 378 32.41 13.32 2.14
CA ILE A 378 30.94 13.43 2.00
C ILE A 378 30.60 13.49 0.52
N ILE A 379 29.76 12.57 0.08
CA ILE A 379 29.32 12.49 -1.30
C ILE A 379 28.07 13.35 -1.49
N MET A 380 28.11 14.25 -2.47
CA MET A 380 26.96 15.03 -2.90
C MET A 380 26.52 14.64 -4.32
N ASN A 381 25.23 14.52 -4.51
CA ASN A 381 24.59 14.34 -5.82
C ASN A 381 23.44 15.34 -5.98
N LYS A 382 22.87 15.42 -7.20
CA LYS A 382 21.74 16.32 -7.49
C LYS A 382 20.54 16.07 -6.56
N LYS A 383 20.38 14.87 -6.05
CA LYS A 383 19.27 14.50 -5.16
C LYS A 383 19.28 15.33 -3.86
N PHE A 384 20.43 15.68 -3.33
CA PHE A 384 20.51 16.58 -2.17
C PHE A 384 19.81 17.92 -2.42
N LEU A 385 20.05 18.56 -3.56
CA LEU A 385 19.44 19.84 -3.91
C LEU A 385 17.93 19.70 -4.12
N THR A 386 17.50 18.65 -4.82
CA THR A 386 16.08 18.40 -5.08
C THR A 386 15.31 18.02 -3.81
N GLU A 387 15.91 17.26 -2.91
CA GLU A 387 15.32 16.94 -1.59
C GLU A 387 15.27 18.18 -0.68
N THR A 388 16.32 19.01 -0.68
CA THR A 388 16.34 20.27 0.05
C THR A 388 15.26 21.22 -0.48
N TYR A 389 15.13 21.36 -1.80
CA TYR A 389 14.06 22.12 -2.44
C TYR A 389 12.68 21.59 -2.02
N SER A 390 12.43 20.29 -2.20
CA SER A 390 11.13 19.67 -1.94
C SER A 390 10.70 19.79 -0.47
N LYS A 391 11.64 19.65 0.46
CA LYS A 391 11.35 19.75 1.91
C LYS A 391 11.11 21.18 2.37
N ASN A 392 11.61 22.16 1.63
CA ASN A 392 11.48 23.57 1.97
C ASN A 392 10.51 24.33 1.03
N ILE A 393 9.85 23.67 0.08
CA ILE A 393 9.02 24.28 -0.98
C ILE A 393 7.91 25.19 -0.46
N ASN A 394 7.49 25.00 0.78
CA ASN A 394 6.45 25.79 1.44
C ASN A 394 7.03 26.76 2.49
N ASN A 395 8.35 26.89 2.55
CA ASN A 395 9.02 27.81 3.45
C ASN A 395 9.27 29.14 2.72
N SER A 396 8.89 30.26 3.34
CA SER A 396 9.16 31.60 2.80
C SER A 396 10.66 31.85 2.58
N HIS A 397 11.52 31.14 3.31
CA HIS A 397 12.98 31.20 3.16
C HIS A 397 13.53 30.21 2.12
N LEU A 398 12.69 29.62 1.26
CA LEU A 398 13.15 28.70 0.22
C LEU A 398 14.26 29.28 -0.67
N PRO A 399 14.15 30.53 -1.19
CA PRO A 399 15.22 31.11 -1.99
C PRO A 399 16.55 31.16 -1.23
N ASP A 400 16.54 31.62 0.01
CA ASP A 400 17.69 31.65 0.88
C ASP A 400 18.29 30.29 1.15
N THR A 401 17.42 29.31 1.40
CA THR A 401 17.83 27.92 1.68
C THR A 401 18.53 27.30 0.46
N ILE A 402 18.01 27.51 -0.74
CA ILE A 402 18.64 27.03 -1.97
C ILE A 402 19.93 27.78 -2.26
N GLN A 403 19.95 29.10 -2.10
CA GLN A 403 21.16 29.86 -2.28
C GLN A 403 22.29 29.41 -1.34
N VAL A 404 21.99 29.09 -0.08
CA VAL A 404 22.97 28.55 0.84
C VAL A 404 23.38 27.12 0.41
N ALA A 405 22.44 26.27 -0.05
CA ALA A 405 22.74 24.93 -0.53
C ALA A 405 23.68 24.93 -1.76
N LEU A 406 23.53 25.89 -2.66
CA LEU A 406 24.40 26.04 -3.84
C LEU A 406 25.82 26.49 -3.48
N ASN A 407 26.01 27.11 -2.32
CA ASN A 407 27.33 27.51 -1.79
C ASN A 407 27.92 26.49 -0.81
N ILE A 408 27.61 25.22 -0.99
CA ILE A 408 27.97 24.16 -0.05
C ILE A 408 29.46 24.00 0.19
N LYS A 409 30.29 24.28 -0.79
CA LYS A 409 31.74 24.19 -0.69
C LYS A 409 32.32 25.16 0.38
N ASP A 410 31.62 26.26 0.64
CA ASP A 410 32.08 27.31 1.56
C ASP A 410 31.77 26.98 3.03
N TRP A 411 30.67 26.27 3.31
CA TRP A 411 30.22 26.09 4.68
C TRP A 411 30.31 24.63 5.18
N LEU A 412 30.27 23.64 4.29
CA LEU A 412 30.29 22.25 4.71
C LEU A 412 31.57 21.86 5.46
N PRO A 413 32.78 22.35 5.09
CA PRO A 413 34.00 22.03 5.84
C PRO A 413 33.95 22.43 7.31
N ASN A 414 33.13 23.43 7.66
CA ASN A 414 32.95 23.96 9.02
C ASN A 414 31.82 23.25 9.80
N GLY A 415 31.22 22.18 9.25
CA GLY A 415 30.16 21.43 9.88
C GLY A 415 30.62 20.70 11.15
N LYS A 416 29.81 20.77 12.20
CA LYS A 416 30.05 20.06 13.47
C LYS A 416 28.97 18.99 13.64
N PHE A 417 29.40 17.78 13.96
CA PHE A 417 28.48 16.69 14.30
C PHE A 417 27.66 17.04 15.55
N VAL A 418 26.36 16.80 15.48
CA VAL A 418 25.43 17.09 16.60
C VAL A 418 24.87 15.82 17.18
N ARG A 419 24.32 14.94 16.31
CA ARG A 419 23.67 13.69 16.74
C ARG A 419 23.48 12.71 15.60
N LYS A 420 23.20 11.46 15.96
CA LYS A 420 22.71 10.43 15.04
C LYS A 420 21.21 10.29 15.17
N GLU A 421 20.51 10.21 14.03
CA GLU A 421 19.06 10.01 13.99
C GLU A 421 18.73 8.74 13.22
N GLN A 422 17.78 7.98 13.71
CA GLN A 422 17.21 6.86 12.97
C GLN A 422 16.12 7.38 12.03
N GLY A 423 16.15 6.95 10.79
CA GLY A 423 15.14 7.28 9.80
C GLY A 423 13.81 6.57 10.09
N LYS A 424 12.78 6.90 9.33
CA LYS A 424 11.46 6.25 9.42
C LYS A 424 11.50 4.74 9.09
N HIS A 425 12.54 4.28 8.42
CA HIS A 425 12.83 2.87 8.15
C HIS A 425 13.96 2.43 9.08
N HIS A 426 13.78 1.31 9.78
CA HIS A 426 14.72 0.82 10.82
C HIS A 426 16.16 0.69 10.35
N ASP A 427 16.42 0.46 9.07
CA ASP A 427 17.75 0.29 8.48
C ASP A 427 18.37 1.58 7.93
N CYS A 428 17.75 2.74 8.17
CA CYS A 428 18.24 4.01 7.65
C CYS A 428 18.68 4.94 8.78
N PHE A 429 19.98 5.25 8.82
CA PHE A 429 20.53 6.18 9.80
C PHE A 429 21.04 7.45 9.13
N PHE A 430 20.92 8.57 9.85
CA PHE A 430 21.41 9.86 9.45
C PHE A 430 22.35 10.43 10.51
N ASN A 431 23.47 10.98 10.07
CA ASN A 431 24.23 11.90 10.89
C ASN A 431 23.72 13.32 10.67
N VAL A 432 23.52 14.04 11.75
CA VAL A 432 23.05 15.42 11.75
C VAL A 432 24.23 16.31 12.14
N TYR A 433 24.46 17.34 11.33
CA TYR A 433 25.51 18.33 11.50
C TYR A 433 24.93 19.73 11.53
N GLN A 434 25.66 20.64 12.15
CA GLN A 434 25.37 22.08 12.10
C GLN A 434 26.61 22.84 11.59
N ALA A 435 26.33 23.85 10.80
CA ALA A 435 27.33 24.80 10.28
C ALA A 435 26.78 26.22 10.34
N GLU A 436 27.62 27.19 10.07
CA GLU A 436 27.21 28.59 9.91
C GLU A 436 27.77 29.15 8.60
N TYR A 437 26.95 29.94 7.90
CA TYR A 437 27.34 30.61 6.67
C TYR A 437 26.67 31.95 6.57
N LYS A 438 27.50 33.00 6.51
CA LYS A 438 27.04 34.41 6.43
C LYS A 438 25.95 34.75 7.46
N GLY A 439 26.19 34.39 8.74
CA GLY A 439 25.27 34.61 9.85
C GLY A 439 24.01 33.72 9.87
N LYS A 440 23.87 32.79 8.93
CA LYS A 440 22.75 31.82 8.90
C LYS A 440 23.21 30.50 9.49
N LYS A 441 22.48 30.01 10.48
CA LYS A 441 22.71 28.68 11.06
C LYS A 441 22.10 27.61 10.16
N ILE A 442 22.86 26.58 9.84
CA ILE A 442 22.50 25.50 8.93
C ILE A 442 22.45 24.20 9.72
N GLU A 443 21.39 23.44 9.56
CA GLU A 443 21.36 22.02 9.94
C GLU A 443 21.30 21.17 8.68
N PHE A 444 22.20 20.22 8.52
CA PHE A 444 22.22 19.31 7.39
C PHE A 444 22.35 17.86 7.85
N LYS A 445 21.84 16.96 7.01
CA LYS A 445 21.83 15.52 7.28
C LYS A 445 22.55 14.79 6.18
N THR A 446 23.37 13.81 6.60
CA THR A 446 23.96 12.84 5.69
C THR A 446 23.34 11.48 5.95
N LYS A 447 23.17 10.71 4.90
CA LYS A 447 22.68 9.33 4.97
C LYS A 447 23.88 8.39 4.96
N LEU A 448 23.90 7.43 5.89
CA LEU A 448 24.89 6.38 5.92
C LEU A 448 24.44 5.23 5.01
N THR A 449 25.20 5.01 3.94
CA THR A 449 25.08 3.90 2.99
C THR A 449 26.49 3.39 2.69
N ASP A 450 26.81 2.94 1.47
CA ASP A 450 28.20 2.63 1.03
C ASP A 450 29.06 3.91 0.89
N GLY A 451 29.06 4.72 1.91
CA GLY A 451 29.62 6.06 2.01
C GLY A 451 28.66 7.03 2.68
N GLU A 452 29.14 8.18 3.11
CA GLU A 452 28.28 9.20 3.72
C GLU A 452 27.77 10.17 2.65
N ILE A 453 26.48 10.05 2.31
CA ILE A 453 25.85 10.81 1.25
C ILE A 453 25.05 11.97 1.85
N LEU A 454 25.29 13.19 1.38
CA LEU A 454 24.54 14.37 1.76
C LEU A 454 23.08 14.22 1.31
N TYR A 455 22.14 14.39 2.26
CA TYR A 455 20.74 14.06 2.03
C TYR A 455 19.82 15.30 1.96
N THR A 456 19.93 16.21 2.93
CA THR A 456 19.10 17.43 2.98
C THR A 456 19.66 18.45 3.95
N MET A 457 19.26 19.71 3.79
CA MET A 457 19.55 20.77 4.75
C MET A 457 18.33 21.66 5.03
N ARG A 458 18.42 22.43 6.10
CA ARG A 458 17.50 23.52 6.44
C ARG A 458 18.24 24.66 7.15
N LEU A 459 17.72 25.86 7.03
CA LEU A 459 18.14 26.97 7.88
C LEU A 459 17.44 26.87 9.23
N LEU A 460 18.19 27.05 10.30
CA LEU A 460 17.65 27.21 11.66
C LEU A 460 17.27 28.67 11.88
N LYS A 461 16.22 28.89 12.68
CA LYS A 461 15.81 30.24 13.10
C LYS A 461 16.72 30.75 14.20
#